data_6bfd6a7242121f68c833e6de0d9d8a8f
#
_entry.id   6bfd6a7242121f68c833e6de0d9d8a8f
#
_cell.length_a   1.000
_cell.length_b   1.000
_cell.length_c   1.000
_cell.angle_alpha   90.00
_cell.angle_beta   90.00
_cell.angle_gamma   90.00
#
_symmetry.space_group_name_H-M   'P 1'
#
loop_
_entity.id
_entity.type
_entity.pdbx_description
1 polymer ?
#
loop_
_entity_poly.entity_id
_entity_poly.type
_entity_poly.pdbx_seq_one_letter_code
_entity_poly.pdbx_strand_id
1 'polypeptide(L)'
;ASETLCLGLFISCLLSVITMIILQKNAADLSTALLGDPRCEEILILLSYALPLSSIHGCIMGYCYGLKQTQIPAVSQLIEQTARILSVFCLYRFAIRNGLHADISIAAAGIAFGELFSTFYSVRGLQKSRSDIFRPGFSFSSIRLRFRELVPLSLPLTANRVLLGLLQGIEAVSIPGCLKLYNHSTSEALSTYGVLTGMALPCILFPSAITNSVSIMLMPTVAELQVKDQASGIRKLLQKVLGSCFLMGLFCCLFFLFFGQLIGQFLFASDLAGNFIITLAWICPFLYVNGSLLSVLNGFGKTTTSFTINMVGLAIRIGSVFFAIPVFGIQGYLWGLLISQLAVSICCSVVLKHLISA
;
A
#
# COMPACT_ATOMS: atom_id res chain seq x y z
N ALA A 1 -18.01 20.13 0.87
CA ALA A 1 -17.51 18.81 0.45
C ALA A 1 -17.18 18.79 -1.06
N SER A 2 -18.07 19.23 -1.96
CA SER A 2 -17.82 19.24 -3.42
C SER A 2 -16.68 20.17 -3.83
N GLU A 3 -16.63 21.39 -3.30
CA GLU A 3 -15.55 22.35 -3.55
C GLU A 3 -14.18 21.82 -3.08
N THR A 4 -14.16 21.16 -1.94
CA THR A 4 -12.94 20.52 -1.38
C THR A 4 -12.44 19.39 -2.29
N LEU A 5 -13.37 18.58 -2.83
CA LEU A 5 -13.02 17.53 -3.79
C LEU A 5 -12.45 18.11 -5.09
N CYS A 6 -13.12 19.13 -5.67
CA CYS A 6 -12.64 19.76 -6.90
C CYS A 6 -11.27 20.40 -6.72
N LEU A 7 -11.02 21.08 -5.60
CA LEU A 7 -9.71 21.65 -5.28
C LEU A 7 -8.65 20.56 -5.09
N GLY A 8 -9.01 19.48 -4.37
CA GLY A 8 -8.14 18.33 -4.19
C GLY A 8 -7.78 17.64 -5.51
N LEU A 9 -8.77 17.43 -6.38
CA LEU A 9 -8.56 16.87 -7.72
C LEU A 9 -7.63 17.76 -8.57
N PHE A 10 -7.83 19.08 -8.55
CA PHE A 10 -6.98 20.00 -9.29
C PHE A 10 -5.51 19.95 -8.81
N ILE A 11 -5.29 20.08 -7.49
CA ILE A 11 -3.95 20.07 -6.92
C ILE A 11 -3.27 18.73 -7.16
N SER A 12 -3.98 17.63 -6.92
CA SER A 12 -3.44 16.27 -7.05
C SER A 12 -3.11 15.95 -8.51
N CYS A 13 -3.99 16.33 -9.46
CA CYS A 13 -3.74 16.16 -10.89
C CYS A 13 -2.54 16.99 -11.36
N LEU A 14 -2.45 18.27 -10.93
CA LEU A 14 -1.33 19.14 -11.26
C LEU A 14 0.01 18.54 -10.77
N LEU A 15 0.06 18.14 -9.50
CA LEU A 15 1.26 17.54 -8.91
C LEU A 15 1.64 16.21 -9.58
N SER A 16 0.65 15.37 -9.91
CA SER A 16 0.91 14.08 -10.56
C SER A 16 1.44 14.25 -11.98
N VAL A 17 0.94 15.24 -12.73
CA VAL A 17 1.46 15.56 -14.06
C VAL A 17 2.90 16.09 -13.98
N ILE A 18 3.19 16.97 -13.02
CA ILE A 18 4.56 17.46 -12.78
C ILE A 18 5.48 16.27 -12.44
N THR A 19 5.06 15.40 -11.54
CA THR A 19 5.83 14.21 -11.16
C THR A 19 6.04 13.28 -12.36
N MET A 20 5.02 13.06 -13.18
CA MET A 20 5.12 12.29 -14.43
C MET A 20 6.20 12.87 -15.35
N ILE A 21 6.19 14.18 -15.59
CA ILE A 21 7.17 14.84 -16.48
C ILE A 21 8.59 14.73 -15.89
N ILE A 22 8.75 14.93 -14.57
CA ILE A 22 10.04 14.79 -13.89
C ILE A 22 10.56 13.36 -14.01
N LEU A 23 9.69 12.38 -13.79
CA LEU A 23 10.04 10.95 -13.86
C LEU A 23 10.48 10.59 -15.29
N GLN A 24 9.75 11.02 -16.33
CA GLN A 24 10.08 10.74 -17.73
C GLN A 24 11.40 11.37 -18.16
N LYS A 25 11.67 12.60 -17.71
CA LYS A 25 12.94 13.29 -18.03
C LYS A 25 14.16 12.64 -17.37
N ASN A 26 13.99 12.03 -16.19
CA ASN A 26 15.09 11.43 -15.43
C ASN A 26 15.02 9.89 -15.44
N ALA A 27 14.20 9.28 -16.32
CA ALA A 27 13.99 7.84 -16.34
C ALA A 27 15.28 7.05 -16.58
N ALA A 28 16.15 7.51 -17.51
CA ALA A 28 17.44 6.89 -17.82
C ALA A 28 18.40 6.93 -16.61
N ASP A 29 18.52 8.08 -15.95
CA ASP A 29 19.37 8.23 -14.76
C ASP A 29 18.85 7.41 -13.58
N LEU A 30 17.53 7.38 -13.37
CA LEU A 30 16.90 6.60 -12.31
C LEU A 30 17.04 5.10 -12.56
N SER A 31 16.91 4.64 -13.80
CA SER A 31 17.04 3.22 -14.12
C SER A 31 18.46 2.71 -13.89
N THR A 32 19.47 3.50 -14.25
CA THR A 32 20.88 3.11 -14.13
C THR A 32 21.43 3.34 -12.70
N ALA A 33 21.20 4.53 -12.13
CA ALA A 33 21.78 4.92 -10.85
C ALA A 33 21.06 4.30 -9.64
N LEU A 34 19.72 4.17 -9.70
CA LEU A 34 18.92 3.69 -8.56
C LEU A 34 18.59 2.21 -8.68
N LEU A 35 18.16 1.76 -9.87
CA LEU A 35 17.72 0.37 -10.08
C LEU A 35 18.86 -0.53 -10.59
N GLY A 36 19.92 0.04 -11.16
CA GLY A 36 21.07 -0.69 -11.65
C GLY A 36 20.80 -1.53 -12.91
N ASP A 37 19.66 -1.30 -13.60
CA ASP A 37 19.31 -1.99 -14.85
C ASP A 37 18.67 -1.00 -15.85
N PRO A 38 19.32 -0.72 -16.99
CA PRO A 38 18.80 0.17 -18.02
C PRO A 38 17.44 -0.25 -18.60
N ARG A 39 17.09 -1.53 -18.53
CA ARG A 39 15.79 -2.05 -19.03
C ARG A 39 14.60 -1.49 -18.25
N CYS A 40 14.83 -1.00 -17.04
CA CYS A 40 13.80 -0.38 -16.22
C CYS A 40 13.34 0.98 -16.73
N GLU A 41 14.07 1.62 -17.66
CA GLU A 41 13.72 2.95 -18.21
C GLU A 41 12.35 2.92 -18.89
N GLU A 42 12.13 2.01 -19.83
CA GLU A 42 10.84 1.87 -20.53
C GLU A 42 9.69 1.59 -19.58
N ILE A 43 9.92 0.76 -18.56
CA ILE A 43 8.94 0.43 -17.54
C ILE A 43 8.58 1.66 -16.71
N LEU A 44 9.57 2.46 -16.30
CA LEU A 44 9.35 3.71 -15.56
C LEU A 44 8.53 4.71 -16.36
N ILE A 45 8.86 4.89 -17.65
CA ILE A 45 8.11 5.77 -18.56
C ILE A 45 6.65 5.28 -18.66
N LEU A 46 6.45 3.99 -18.86
CA LEU A 46 5.11 3.42 -19.02
C LEU A 46 4.28 3.56 -17.75
N LEU A 47 4.86 3.26 -16.58
CA LEU A 47 4.21 3.42 -15.28
C LEU A 47 3.90 4.88 -14.95
N SER A 48 4.71 5.83 -15.47
CA SER A 48 4.48 7.25 -15.21
C SER A 48 3.14 7.75 -15.73
N TYR A 49 2.60 7.17 -16.82
CA TYR A 49 1.28 7.50 -17.35
C TYR A 49 0.13 7.10 -16.41
N ALA A 50 0.34 6.13 -15.51
CA ALA A 50 -0.64 5.76 -14.51
C ALA A 50 -0.77 6.79 -13.38
N LEU A 51 0.24 7.64 -13.14
CA LEU A 51 0.27 8.59 -12.01
C LEU A 51 -0.90 9.59 -12.02
N PRO A 52 -1.24 10.30 -13.12
CA PRO A 52 -2.38 11.20 -13.14
C PRO A 52 -3.70 10.47 -12.93
N LEU A 53 -3.86 9.28 -13.50
CA LEU A 53 -5.06 8.46 -13.35
C LEU A 53 -5.24 8.01 -11.90
N SER A 54 -4.19 7.46 -11.31
CA SER A 54 -4.18 7.01 -9.91
C SER A 54 -4.44 8.17 -8.94
N SER A 55 -3.95 9.37 -9.25
CA SER A 55 -4.21 10.56 -8.43
C SER A 55 -5.69 10.97 -8.42
N ILE A 56 -6.35 10.93 -9.58
CA ILE A 56 -7.79 11.20 -9.71
C ILE A 56 -8.58 10.12 -8.97
N HIS A 57 -8.25 8.84 -9.21
CA HIS A 57 -8.87 7.70 -8.55
C HIS A 57 -8.75 7.82 -7.02
N GLY A 58 -7.54 8.08 -6.51
CA GLY A 58 -7.28 8.23 -5.07
C GLY A 58 -8.06 9.38 -4.42
N CYS A 59 -8.23 10.52 -5.10
CA CYS A 59 -9.06 11.63 -4.61
C CYS A 59 -10.54 11.24 -4.50
N ILE A 60 -11.09 10.55 -5.50
CA ILE A 60 -12.47 10.09 -5.49
C ILE A 60 -12.69 9.05 -4.39
N MET A 61 -11.74 8.11 -4.23
CA MET A 61 -11.77 7.11 -3.17
C MET A 61 -11.78 7.76 -1.79
N GLY A 62 -10.87 8.72 -1.54
CA GLY A 62 -10.81 9.47 -0.28
C GLY A 62 -12.11 10.22 0.02
N TYR A 63 -12.72 10.83 -0.99
CA TYR A 63 -14.02 11.50 -0.86
C TYR A 63 -15.14 10.51 -0.48
N CYS A 64 -15.22 9.37 -1.17
CA CYS A 64 -16.22 8.34 -0.88
C CYS A 64 -16.04 7.76 0.54
N TYR A 65 -14.80 7.49 0.97
CA TYR A 65 -14.52 7.04 2.33
C TYR A 65 -14.90 8.07 3.38
N GLY A 66 -14.62 9.35 3.14
CA GLY A 66 -15.04 10.44 4.04
C GLY A 66 -16.56 10.56 4.19
N LEU A 67 -17.33 10.16 3.16
CA LEU A 67 -18.78 10.07 3.19
C LEU A 67 -19.32 8.70 3.67
N LYS A 68 -18.45 7.78 4.06
CA LYS A 68 -18.78 6.38 4.40
C LYS A 68 -19.49 5.62 3.27
N GLN A 69 -19.29 6.02 2.03
CA GLN A 69 -19.81 5.35 0.84
C GLN A 69 -18.76 4.38 0.30
N THR A 70 -18.92 3.09 0.54
CA THR A 70 -17.92 2.07 0.19
C THR A 70 -18.21 1.36 -1.14
N GLN A 71 -19.38 1.55 -1.74
CA GLN A 71 -19.76 0.84 -2.98
C GLN A 71 -18.87 1.23 -4.17
N ILE A 72 -18.70 2.53 -4.44
CA ILE A 72 -17.86 3.01 -5.55
C ILE A 72 -16.40 2.55 -5.36
N PRO A 73 -15.76 2.73 -4.19
CA PRO A 73 -14.45 2.18 -3.89
C PRO A 73 -14.32 0.68 -4.13
N ALA A 74 -15.23 -0.12 -3.58
CA ALA A 74 -15.16 -1.57 -3.68
C ALA A 74 -15.24 -2.07 -5.13
N VAL A 75 -16.20 -1.55 -5.90
CA VAL A 75 -16.37 -1.94 -7.30
C VAL A 75 -15.23 -1.44 -8.18
N SER A 76 -14.74 -0.20 -7.96
CA SER A 76 -13.61 0.35 -8.73
C SER A 76 -12.34 -0.48 -8.53
N GLN A 77 -12.10 -0.97 -7.32
CA GLN A 77 -10.95 -1.83 -7.00
C GLN A 77 -11.06 -3.21 -7.69
N LEU A 78 -12.26 -3.79 -7.75
CA LEU A 78 -12.49 -5.02 -8.51
C LEU A 78 -12.27 -4.81 -10.02
N ILE A 79 -12.77 -3.70 -10.57
CA ILE A 79 -12.57 -3.33 -11.98
C ILE A 79 -11.08 -3.15 -12.26
N GLU A 80 -10.34 -2.46 -11.38
CA GLU A 80 -8.89 -2.28 -11.51
C GLU A 80 -8.16 -3.61 -11.65
N GLN A 81 -8.39 -4.54 -10.71
CA GLN A 81 -7.72 -5.85 -10.73
C GLN A 81 -8.13 -6.68 -11.94
N THR A 82 -9.42 -6.71 -12.27
CA THR A 82 -9.93 -7.44 -13.43
C THR A 82 -9.37 -6.89 -14.74
N ALA A 83 -9.39 -5.57 -14.90
CA ALA A 83 -8.83 -4.89 -16.08
C ALA A 83 -7.33 -5.11 -16.20
N ARG A 84 -6.58 -5.07 -15.09
CA ARG A 84 -5.15 -5.37 -15.05
C ARG A 84 -4.86 -6.78 -15.56
N ILE A 85 -5.53 -7.79 -15.01
CA ILE A 85 -5.35 -9.20 -15.40
C ILE A 85 -5.72 -9.42 -16.87
N LEU A 86 -6.88 -8.92 -17.30
CA LEU A 86 -7.35 -9.07 -18.67
C LEU A 86 -6.42 -8.36 -19.67
N SER A 87 -5.96 -7.16 -19.35
CA SER A 87 -5.03 -6.40 -20.21
C SER A 87 -3.71 -7.14 -20.37
N VAL A 88 -3.12 -7.64 -19.28
CA VAL A 88 -1.87 -8.42 -19.34
C VAL A 88 -2.09 -9.67 -20.18
N PHE A 89 -3.17 -10.40 -19.95
CA PHE A 89 -3.49 -11.61 -20.71
C PHE A 89 -3.67 -11.33 -22.21
N CYS A 90 -4.43 -10.31 -22.56
CA CYS A 90 -4.66 -9.92 -23.96
C CYS A 90 -3.37 -9.47 -24.65
N LEU A 91 -2.57 -8.61 -23.99
CA LEU A 91 -1.30 -8.13 -24.53
C LEU A 91 -0.29 -9.27 -24.70
N TYR A 92 -0.22 -10.18 -23.73
CA TYR A 92 0.64 -11.36 -23.80
C TYR A 92 0.24 -12.27 -24.97
N ARG A 93 -1.04 -12.57 -25.13
CA ARG A 93 -1.56 -13.36 -26.26
C ARG A 93 -1.30 -12.69 -27.60
N PHE A 94 -1.46 -11.38 -27.66
CA PHE A 94 -1.17 -10.58 -28.86
C PHE A 94 0.32 -10.62 -29.20
N ALA A 95 1.21 -10.46 -28.23
CA ALA A 95 2.65 -10.52 -28.42
C ALA A 95 3.09 -11.89 -28.99
N ILE A 96 2.64 -13.00 -28.38
CA ILE A 96 2.97 -14.35 -28.85
C ILE A 96 2.44 -14.58 -30.26
N ARG A 97 1.21 -14.16 -30.57
CA ARG A 97 0.60 -14.38 -31.89
C ARG A 97 1.34 -13.66 -33.01
N ASN A 98 1.96 -12.52 -32.71
CA ASN A 98 2.74 -11.72 -33.65
C ASN A 98 4.26 -12.01 -33.62
N GLY A 99 4.70 -13.04 -32.88
CA GLY A 99 6.12 -13.39 -32.76
C GLY A 99 6.95 -12.36 -32.01
N LEU A 100 6.32 -11.47 -31.24
CA LEU A 100 7.00 -10.49 -30.40
C LEU A 100 7.43 -11.15 -29.09
N HIS A 101 8.57 -10.74 -28.56
CA HIS A 101 9.00 -11.18 -27.24
C HIS A 101 8.09 -10.58 -26.19
N ALA A 102 7.54 -11.45 -25.31
CA ALA A 102 6.77 -11.01 -24.16
C ALA A 102 7.73 -10.47 -23.12
N ASP A 103 7.76 -9.16 -22.97
CA ASP A 103 8.61 -8.46 -22.01
C ASP A 103 7.81 -8.02 -20.77
N ILE A 104 8.51 -7.65 -19.71
CA ILE A 104 7.97 -7.18 -18.43
C ILE A 104 7.14 -5.88 -18.59
N SER A 105 7.38 -5.11 -19.65
CA SER A 105 6.58 -3.94 -20.04
C SER A 105 5.10 -4.23 -20.24
N ILE A 106 4.73 -5.47 -20.60
CA ILE A 106 3.32 -5.93 -20.67
C ILE A 106 2.65 -5.84 -19.28
N ALA A 107 3.37 -6.21 -18.22
CA ALA A 107 2.84 -6.11 -16.87
C ALA A 107 2.66 -4.63 -16.44
N ALA A 108 3.60 -3.76 -16.78
CA ALA A 108 3.50 -2.32 -16.54
C ALA A 108 2.33 -1.69 -17.29
N ALA A 109 2.12 -2.07 -18.56
CA ALA A 109 0.95 -1.66 -19.34
C ALA A 109 -0.36 -2.12 -18.68
N GLY A 110 -0.39 -3.34 -18.16
CA GLY A 110 -1.56 -3.85 -17.44
C GLY A 110 -1.92 -3.00 -16.22
N ILE A 111 -0.94 -2.51 -15.47
CA ILE A 111 -1.16 -1.58 -14.34
C ILE A 111 -1.80 -0.27 -14.84
N ALA A 112 -1.27 0.31 -15.92
CA ALA A 112 -1.80 1.55 -16.48
C ALA A 112 -3.23 1.39 -16.98
N PHE A 113 -3.56 0.27 -17.64
CA PHE A 113 -4.93 -0.04 -18.06
C PHE A 113 -5.85 -0.27 -16.87
N GLY A 114 -5.40 -0.96 -15.82
CA GLY A 114 -6.15 -1.14 -14.58
C GLY A 114 -6.57 0.20 -13.97
N GLU A 115 -5.61 1.12 -13.83
CA GLU A 115 -5.86 2.48 -13.32
C GLU A 115 -6.79 3.29 -14.22
N LEU A 116 -6.68 3.15 -15.54
CA LEU A 116 -7.54 3.84 -16.49
C LEU A 116 -9.01 3.43 -16.35
N PHE A 117 -9.29 2.13 -16.31
CA PHE A 117 -10.65 1.62 -16.19
C PHE A 117 -11.26 1.91 -14.82
N SER A 118 -10.48 1.79 -13.74
CA SER A 118 -10.95 2.09 -12.38
C SER A 118 -11.26 3.58 -12.21
N THR A 119 -10.39 4.45 -12.73
CA THR A 119 -10.61 5.91 -12.74
C THR A 119 -11.86 6.28 -13.51
N PHE A 120 -12.03 5.71 -14.71
CA PHE A 120 -13.21 5.96 -15.54
C PHE A 120 -14.51 5.56 -14.82
N TYR A 121 -14.52 4.35 -14.21
CA TYR A 121 -15.66 3.89 -13.43
C TYR A 121 -15.94 4.81 -12.23
N SER A 122 -14.90 5.20 -11.48
CA SER A 122 -15.03 6.04 -10.29
C SER A 122 -15.59 7.42 -10.62
N VAL A 123 -15.10 8.05 -11.71
CA VAL A 123 -15.62 9.33 -12.19
C VAL A 123 -17.09 9.21 -12.61
N ARG A 124 -17.45 8.17 -13.39
CA ARG A 124 -18.84 7.90 -13.79
C ARG A 124 -19.75 7.61 -12.60
N GLY A 125 -19.28 6.80 -11.65
CA GLY A 125 -20.00 6.47 -10.44
C GLY A 125 -20.30 7.72 -9.59
N LEU A 126 -19.30 8.60 -9.46
CA LEU A 126 -19.45 9.85 -8.72
C LEU A 126 -20.44 10.80 -9.42
N GLN A 127 -20.35 10.97 -10.74
CA GLN A 127 -21.26 11.80 -11.53
C GLN A 127 -22.72 11.32 -11.41
N LYS A 128 -22.96 10.00 -11.45
CA LYS A 128 -24.28 9.40 -11.31
C LYS A 128 -24.84 9.56 -9.89
N SER A 129 -24.00 9.44 -8.88
CA SER A 129 -24.41 9.55 -7.47
C SER A 129 -24.69 11.00 -7.05
N ARG A 130 -23.99 11.98 -7.62
CA ARG A 130 -24.10 13.40 -7.28
C ARG A 130 -23.82 14.29 -8.50
N SER A 131 -24.83 14.50 -9.33
CA SER A 131 -24.74 15.36 -10.53
C SER A 131 -24.34 16.82 -10.24
N ASP A 132 -24.53 17.29 -9.00
CA ASP A 132 -24.27 18.68 -8.61
C ASP A 132 -22.81 18.96 -8.22
N ILE A 133 -21.95 17.93 -8.13
CA ILE A 133 -20.54 18.10 -7.71
C ILE A 133 -19.75 18.92 -8.73
N PHE A 134 -20.06 18.77 -10.01
CA PHE A 134 -19.34 19.42 -11.12
C PHE A 134 -20.03 20.68 -11.65
N ARG A 135 -21.06 21.21 -10.95
CA ARG A 135 -21.66 22.48 -11.34
C ARG A 135 -20.74 23.66 -11.04
N PRO A 136 -20.41 24.50 -12.03
CA PRO A 136 -19.53 25.64 -11.84
C PRO A 136 -20.23 26.74 -11.03
N GLY A 137 -19.88 26.82 -9.78
CA GLY A 137 -20.31 27.90 -8.86
C GLY A 137 -19.11 28.36 -8.01
N PHE A 138 -17.89 28.29 -8.57
CA PHE A 138 -16.68 28.63 -7.83
C PHE A 138 -16.47 30.12 -7.71
N SER A 139 -16.52 30.65 -6.49
CA SER A 139 -15.96 31.97 -6.17
C SER A 139 -14.50 31.85 -5.81
N PHE A 140 -13.66 32.72 -6.36
CA PHE A 140 -12.22 32.73 -6.07
C PHE A 140 -11.91 32.88 -4.57
N SER A 141 -12.78 33.57 -3.85
CA SER A 141 -12.68 33.74 -2.39
C SER A 141 -12.91 32.43 -1.62
N SER A 142 -13.86 31.60 -2.08
CA SER A 142 -14.12 30.29 -1.45
C SER A 142 -12.99 29.30 -1.72
N ILE A 143 -12.35 29.32 -2.88
CA ILE A 143 -11.17 28.49 -3.21
C ILE A 143 -9.99 28.82 -2.27
N ARG A 144 -9.69 30.12 -2.08
CA ARG A 144 -8.60 30.55 -1.20
C ARG A 144 -8.82 30.13 0.26
N LEU A 145 -10.06 30.23 0.75
CA LEU A 145 -10.41 29.81 2.09
C LEU A 145 -10.22 28.29 2.25
N ARG A 146 -10.74 27.48 1.32
CA ARG A 146 -10.60 26.02 1.33
C ARG A 146 -9.15 25.55 1.21
N PHE A 147 -8.36 26.22 0.38
CA PHE A 147 -6.93 25.93 0.27
C PHE A 147 -6.21 26.15 1.62
N ARG A 148 -6.55 27.23 2.31
CA ARG A 148 -5.96 27.56 3.63
C ARG A 148 -6.39 26.56 4.73
N GLU A 149 -7.54 25.93 4.59
CA GLU A 149 -8.00 24.87 5.49
C GLU A 149 -7.37 23.50 5.16
N LEU A 150 -7.22 23.18 3.88
CA LEU A 150 -6.74 21.87 3.41
C LEU A 150 -5.22 21.69 3.58
N VAL A 151 -4.43 22.70 3.25
CA VAL A 151 -2.96 22.58 3.22
C VAL A 151 -2.37 22.22 4.57
N PRO A 152 -2.75 22.85 5.71
CA PRO A 152 -2.20 22.48 7.02
C PRO A 152 -2.52 21.04 7.44
N LEU A 153 -3.61 20.47 6.96
CA LEU A 153 -4.02 19.10 7.26
C LEU A 153 -3.35 18.09 6.31
N SER A 154 -3.32 18.41 5.00
CA SER A 154 -2.82 17.49 3.99
C SER A 154 -1.29 17.45 3.91
N LEU A 155 -0.61 18.58 4.13
CA LEU A 155 0.84 18.67 3.97
C LEU A 155 1.62 17.74 4.93
N PRO A 156 1.33 17.70 6.24
CA PRO A 156 2.00 16.77 7.15
C PRO A 156 1.71 15.30 6.79
N LEU A 157 0.47 14.96 6.43
CA LEU A 157 0.08 13.61 6.05
C LEU A 157 0.78 13.16 4.76
N THR A 158 0.88 14.06 3.78
CA THR A 158 1.59 13.80 2.52
C THR A 158 3.09 13.66 2.75
N ALA A 159 3.70 14.57 3.53
CA ALA A 159 5.11 14.49 3.88
C ALA A 159 5.43 13.16 4.59
N ASN A 160 4.59 12.74 5.52
CA ASN A 160 4.72 11.45 6.20
C ASN A 160 4.67 10.27 5.21
N ARG A 161 3.72 10.27 4.28
CA ARG A 161 3.61 9.21 3.26
C ARG A 161 4.79 9.20 2.31
N VAL A 162 5.24 10.37 1.86
CA VAL A 162 6.41 10.49 0.99
C VAL A 162 7.67 9.97 1.69
N LEU A 163 7.89 10.37 2.94
CA LEU A 163 9.04 9.90 3.71
C LEU A 163 9.04 8.39 3.93
N LEU A 164 7.88 7.83 4.31
CA LEU A 164 7.72 6.37 4.41
C LEU A 164 7.96 5.68 3.08
N GLY A 165 7.44 6.22 1.97
CA GLY A 165 7.64 5.67 0.63
C GLY A 165 9.12 5.69 0.19
N LEU A 166 9.83 6.79 0.46
CA LEU A 166 11.25 6.89 0.18
C LEU A 166 12.07 5.85 0.97
N LEU A 167 11.78 5.70 2.25
CA LEU A 167 12.48 4.73 3.09
C LEU A 167 12.18 3.27 2.66
N GLN A 168 10.93 2.98 2.26
CA GLN A 168 10.58 1.69 1.67
C GLN A 168 11.30 1.45 0.33
N GLY A 169 11.47 2.49 -0.47
CA GLY A 169 12.27 2.43 -1.69
C GLY A 169 13.73 2.10 -1.42
N ILE A 170 14.35 2.77 -0.43
CA ILE A 170 15.72 2.48 0.02
C ILE A 170 15.82 1.03 0.49
N GLU A 171 14.87 0.55 1.29
CA GLU A 171 14.81 -0.84 1.73
C GLU A 171 14.80 -1.80 0.53
N ALA A 172 13.89 -1.59 -0.42
CA ALA A 172 13.71 -2.46 -1.58
C ALA A 172 14.97 -2.55 -2.46
N VAL A 173 15.66 -1.43 -2.67
CA VAL A 173 16.89 -1.36 -3.46
C VAL A 173 18.09 -1.97 -2.71
N SER A 174 18.14 -1.80 -1.39
CA SER A 174 19.27 -2.27 -0.57
C SER A 174 19.27 -3.77 -0.34
N ILE A 175 18.11 -4.44 -0.32
CA ILE A 175 18.02 -5.89 -0.04
C ILE A 175 18.84 -6.72 -1.04
N PRO A 176 18.68 -6.59 -2.37
CA PRO A 176 19.50 -7.35 -3.31
C PRO A 176 20.99 -7.02 -3.19
N GLY A 177 21.34 -5.76 -2.90
CA GLY A 177 22.72 -5.33 -2.67
C GLY A 177 23.36 -6.00 -1.46
N CYS A 178 22.67 -6.05 -0.34
CA CYS A 178 23.13 -6.71 0.88
C CYS A 178 23.18 -8.23 0.76
N LEU A 179 22.28 -8.84 -0.03
CA LEU A 179 22.32 -10.27 -0.32
C LEU A 179 23.59 -10.70 -1.09
N LYS A 180 24.11 -9.83 -1.97
CA LYS A 180 25.39 -10.08 -2.65
C LYS A 180 26.55 -10.18 -1.67
N LEU A 181 26.51 -9.47 -0.55
CA LEU A 181 27.55 -9.53 0.50
C LEU A 181 27.53 -10.87 1.28
N TYR A 182 26.41 -11.58 1.26
CA TYR A 182 26.24 -12.89 1.90
C TYR A 182 26.66 -14.06 1.03
N ASN A 183 27.51 -13.90 0.03
CA ASN A 183 27.99 -14.97 -0.86
C ASN A 183 27.02 -15.38 -1.99
N HIS A 184 26.09 -14.54 -2.37
CA HIS A 184 25.22 -14.79 -3.51
C HIS A 184 25.75 -14.13 -4.79
N SER A 185 25.59 -14.82 -5.91
CA SER A 185 25.74 -14.18 -7.22
C SER A 185 24.64 -13.13 -7.39
N THR A 186 24.86 -12.16 -8.27
CA THR A 186 23.85 -11.12 -8.57
C THR A 186 22.51 -11.74 -9.00
N SER A 187 22.55 -12.80 -9.81
CA SER A 187 21.36 -13.51 -10.28
C SER A 187 20.60 -14.19 -9.14
N GLU A 188 21.31 -14.86 -8.23
CA GLU A 188 20.71 -15.55 -7.06
C GLU A 188 20.10 -14.56 -6.08
N ALA A 189 20.77 -13.43 -5.81
CA ALA A 189 20.26 -12.39 -4.93
C ALA A 189 18.95 -11.78 -5.46
N LEU A 190 18.90 -11.47 -6.75
CA LEU A 190 17.69 -10.95 -7.42
C LEU A 190 16.59 -12.02 -7.47
N SER A 191 16.93 -13.27 -7.75
CA SER A 191 15.97 -14.39 -7.75
C SER A 191 15.36 -14.59 -6.37
N THR A 192 16.20 -14.65 -5.32
CA THR A 192 15.74 -14.80 -3.94
C THR A 192 14.81 -13.66 -3.51
N TYR A 193 15.19 -12.42 -3.83
CA TYR A 193 14.34 -11.26 -3.56
C TYR A 193 13.04 -11.29 -4.38
N GLY A 194 13.10 -11.73 -5.64
CA GLY A 194 11.94 -11.90 -6.51
C GLY A 194 10.95 -12.95 -5.99
N VAL A 195 11.44 -14.08 -5.48
CA VAL A 195 10.59 -15.12 -4.84
C VAL A 195 9.92 -14.56 -3.58
N LEU A 196 10.67 -13.81 -2.76
CA LEU A 196 10.11 -13.21 -1.55
C LEU A 196 9.00 -12.21 -1.88
N THR A 197 9.28 -11.25 -2.78
CA THR A 197 8.38 -10.12 -3.05
C THR A 197 7.29 -10.46 -4.06
N GLY A 198 7.55 -11.36 -5.01
CA GLY A 198 6.60 -11.75 -6.06
C GLY A 198 5.73 -12.94 -5.72
N MET A 199 6.15 -13.80 -4.78
CA MET A 199 5.44 -15.04 -4.44
C MET A 199 5.01 -15.08 -2.97
N ALA A 200 5.96 -15.06 -2.03
CA ALA A 200 5.66 -15.31 -0.62
C ALA A 200 4.92 -14.15 0.06
N LEU A 201 5.38 -12.90 -0.10
CA LEU A 201 4.73 -11.74 0.49
C LEU A 201 3.30 -11.52 -0.02
N PRO A 202 2.99 -11.57 -1.34
CA PRO A 202 1.62 -11.46 -1.82
C PRO A 202 0.69 -12.54 -1.25
N CYS A 203 1.18 -13.77 -1.07
CA CYS A 203 0.42 -14.85 -0.47
C CYS A 203 0.03 -14.54 0.98
N ILE A 204 0.99 -14.07 1.79
CA ILE A 204 0.75 -13.66 3.18
C ILE A 204 -0.14 -12.40 3.29
N LEU A 205 0.01 -11.46 2.34
CA LEU A 205 -0.76 -10.22 2.33
C LEU A 205 -2.19 -10.39 1.80
N PHE A 206 -2.47 -11.44 1.03
CA PHE A 206 -3.79 -11.62 0.43
C PHE A 206 -4.94 -11.63 1.45
N PRO A 207 -4.90 -12.41 2.55
CA PRO A 207 -5.98 -12.38 3.53
C PRO A 207 -6.07 -11.04 4.29
N SER A 208 -4.99 -10.24 4.35
CA SER A 208 -5.01 -8.94 5.01
C SER A 208 -5.94 -7.93 4.34
N ALA A 209 -6.36 -8.17 3.09
CA ALA A 209 -7.33 -7.33 2.39
C ALA A 209 -8.64 -7.19 3.17
N ILE A 210 -9.08 -8.26 3.86
CA ILE A 210 -10.27 -8.25 4.71
C ILE A 210 -10.06 -7.33 5.93
N THR A 211 -8.94 -7.50 6.64
CA THR A 211 -8.64 -6.68 7.82
C THR A 211 -8.37 -5.23 7.45
N ASN A 212 -7.78 -4.96 6.29
CA ASN A 212 -7.59 -3.61 5.77
C ASN A 212 -8.93 -2.91 5.45
N SER A 213 -9.90 -3.64 4.90
CA SER A 213 -11.24 -3.10 4.64
C SER A 213 -11.93 -2.66 5.94
N VAL A 214 -11.82 -3.46 6.99
CA VAL A 214 -12.30 -3.11 8.33
C VAL A 214 -11.53 -1.91 8.88
N SER A 215 -10.21 -1.87 8.73
CA SER A 215 -9.33 -0.82 9.23
C SER A 215 -9.67 0.56 8.64
N ILE A 216 -9.97 0.62 7.35
CA ILE A 216 -10.36 1.87 6.66
C ILE A 216 -11.62 2.47 7.29
N MET A 217 -12.60 1.65 7.67
CA MET A 217 -13.84 2.11 8.28
C MET A 217 -13.71 2.44 9.77
N LEU A 218 -12.67 1.94 10.44
CA LEU A 218 -12.42 2.22 11.86
C LEU A 218 -12.09 3.68 12.12
N MET A 219 -11.26 4.29 11.29
CA MET A 219 -10.82 5.67 11.48
C MET A 219 -11.99 6.66 11.61
N PRO A 220 -12.94 6.74 10.65
CA PRO A 220 -14.08 7.65 10.77
C PRO A 220 -15.06 7.24 11.88
N THR A 221 -15.18 5.94 12.17
CA THR A 221 -16.08 5.44 13.22
C THR A 221 -15.56 5.84 14.60
N VAL A 222 -14.26 5.70 14.87
CA VAL A 222 -13.64 6.11 16.13
C VAL A 222 -13.73 7.62 16.32
N ALA A 223 -13.46 8.40 15.26
CA ALA A 223 -13.59 9.87 15.31
C ALA A 223 -15.03 10.31 15.65
N GLU A 224 -16.05 9.64 15.09
CA GLU A 224 -17.45 9.94 15.39
C GLU A 224 -17.81 9.59 16.84
N LEU A 225 -17.39 8.43 17.34
CA LEU A 225 -17.63 8.00 18.73
C LEU A 225 -16.92 8.91 19.74
N GLN A 226 -15.75 9.42 19.39
CA GLN A 226 -15.01 10.37 20.22
C GLN A 226 -15.78 11.70 20.36
N VAL A 227 -16.33 12.23 19.28
CA VAL A 227 -17.14 13.47 19.31
C VAL A 227 -18.42 13.28 20.14
N LYS A 228 -18.99 12.06 20.18
CA LYS A 228 -20.17 11.72 20.96
C LYS A 228 -19.86 11.37 22.43
N ASP A 229 -18.60 11.47 22.86
CA ASP A 229 -18.11 11.13 24.21
C ASP A 229 -18.49 9.70 24.66
N GLN A 230 -18.48 8.75 23.73
CA GLN A 230 -18.85 7.36 23.96
C GLN A 230 -17.64 6.46 24.21
N ALA A 231 -16.88 6.70 25.28
CA ALA A 231 -15.68 5.92 25.62
C ALA A 231 -15.94 4.40 25.75
N SER A 232 -17.07 4.02 26.33
CA SER A 232 -17.48 2.61 26.44
C SER A 232 -17.77 1.97 25.08
N GLY A 233 -18.31 2.73 24.14
CA GLY A 233 -18.55 2.31 22.76
C GLY A 233 -17.24 2.05 22.02
N ILE A 234 -16.27 2.95 22.14
CA ILE A 234 -14.94 2.80 21.57
C ILE A 234 -14.27 1.52 22.10
N ARG A 235 -14.28 1.31 23.43
CA ARG A 235 -13.65 0.12 24.04
C ARG A 235 -14.26 -1.18 23.53
N LYS A 236 -15.58 -1.28 23.43
CA LYS A 236 -16.28 -2.47 22.89
C LYS A 236 -15.95 -2.70 21.42
N LEU A 237 -15.96 -1.62 20.62
CA LEU A 237 -15.59 -1.68 19.20
C LEU A 237 -14.18 -2.21 19.02
N LEU A 238 -13.21 -1.66 19.76
CA LEU A 238 -11.82 -2.07 19.71
C LEU A 238 -11.64 -3.54 20.09
N GLN A 239 -12.18 -3.97 21.21
CA GLN A 239 -12.09 -5.36 21.64
C GLN A 239 -12.64 -6.32 20.58
N LYS A 240 -13.78 -5.99 19.99
CA LYS A 240 -14.39 -6.81 18.93
C LYS A 240 -13.53 -6.85 17.67
N VAL A 241 -13.12 -5.70 17.17
CA VAL A 241 -12.38 -5.62 15.88
C VAL A 241 -10.96 -6.15 16.02
N LEU A 242 -10.20 -5.72 17.04
CA LEU A 242 -8.84 -6.19 17.23
C LEU A 242 -8.82 -7.70 17.54
N GLY A 243 -9.78 -8.19 18.34
CA GLY A 243 -9.94 -9.62 18.59
C GLY A 243 -10.24 -10.42 17.31
N SER A 244 -11.13 -9.93 16.44
CA SER A 244 -11.44 -10.57 15.17
C SER A 244 -10.24 -10.57 14.22
N CYS A 245 -9.50 -9.45 14.11
CA CYS A 245 -8.30 -9.36 13.27
C CYS A 245 -7.19 -10.29 13.79
N PHE A 246 -7.02 -10.39 15.11
CA PHE A 246 -6.04 -11.28 15.73
C PHE A 246 -6.38 -12.76 15.49
N LEU A 247 -7.64 -13.14 15.71
CA LEU A 247 -8.12 -14.51 15.45
C LEU A 247 -7.95 -14.89 13.97
N MET A 248 -8.29 -13.99 13.06
CA MET A 248 -8.07 -14.21 11.63
C MET A 248 -6.57 -14.36 11.33
N GLY A 249 -5.72 -13.52 11.93
CA GLY A 249 -4.27 -13.63 11.78
C GLY A 249 -3.72 -14.94 12.31
N LEU A 250 -4.22 -15.42 13.45
CA LEU A 250 -3.85 -16.70 14.04
C LEU A 250 -4.31 -17.87 13.15
N PHE A 251 -5.53 -17.82 12.64
CA PHE A 251 -6.03 -18.81 11.68
C PHE A 251 -5.15 -18.89 10.43
N CYS A 252 -4.84 -17.74 9.81
CA CYS A 252 -3.96 -17.69 8.64
C CYS A 252 -2.53 -18.14 8.98
N CYS A 253 -2.01 -17.81 10.16
CA CYS A 253 -0.72 -18.29 10.63
C CYS A 253 -0.69 -19.84 10.64
N LEU A 254 -1.66 -20.46 11.31
CA LEU A 254 -1.76 -21.92 11.35
C LEU A 254 -1.93 -22.51 9.95
N PHE A 255 -2.79 -21.92 9.12
CA PHE A 255 -2.99 -22.35 7.75
C PHE A 255 -1.68 -22.34 6.94
N PHE A 256 -0.93 -21.25 6.97
CA PHE A 256 0.34 -21.16 6.24
C PHE A 256 1.46 -22.02 6.85
N LEU A 257 1.45 -22.29 8.14
CA LEU A 257 2.38 -23.23 8.76
C LEU A 257 2.16 -24.68 8.26
N PHE A 258 0.88 -25.09 8.11
CA PHE A 258 0.57 -26.45 7.66
C PHE A 258 0.64 -26.60 6.14
N PHE A 259 0.18 -25.60 5.39
CA PHE A 259 0.04 -25.66 3.94
C PHE A 259 1.08 -24.85 3.16
N GLY A 260 1.96 -24.10 3.82
CA GLY A 260 2.91 -23.20 3.15
C GLY A 260 3.80 -23.88 2.14
N GLN A 261 4.32 -25.09 2.45
CA GLN A 261 5.12 -25.86 1.52
C GLN A 261 4.31 -26.34 0.30
N LEU A 262 3.10 -26.81 0.53
CA LEU A 262 2.20 -27.23 -0.56
C LEU A 262 1.85 -26.04 -1.47
N ILE A 263 1.60 -24.88 -0.89
CA ILE A 263 1.32 -23.66 -1.66
C ILE A 263 2.55 -23.26 -2.49
N GLY A 264 3.75 -23.30 -1.91
CA GLY A 264 5.00 -23.01 -2.60
C GLY A 264 5.22 -23.92 -3.82
N GLN A 265 5.00 -25.22 -3.64
CA GLN A 265 5.16 -26.20 -4.73
C GLN A 265 4.03 -26.15 -5.77
N PHE A 266 2.75 -26.08 -5.33
CA PHE A 266 1.60 -26.17 -6.23
C PHE A 266 1.35 -24.87 -7.02
N LEU A 267 1.43 -23.70 -6.36
CA LEU A 267 1.18 -22.41 -7.03
C LEU A 267 2.41 -21.85 -7.75
N PHE A 268 3.58 -22.04 -7.16
CA PHE A 268 4.80 -21.33 -7.60
C PHE A 268 5.89 -22.27 -8.13
N ALA A 269 5.72 -23.59 -8.03
CA ALA A 269 6.73 -24.60 -8.37
C ALA A 269 8.10 -24.29 -7.72
N SER A 270 8.10 -23.78 -6.48
CA SER A 270 9.28 -23.27 -5.77
C SER A 270 9.28 -23.68 -4.30
N ASP A 271 10.23 -24.53 -3.90
CA ASP A 271 10.44 -24.90 -2.50
C ASP A 271 10.88 -23.69 -1.65
N LEU A 272 11.64 -22.77 -2.26
CA LEU A 272 12.08 -21.55 -1.60
C LEU A 272 10.89 -20.66 -1.22
N ALA A 273 9.89 -20.55 -2.10
CA ALA A 273 8.65 -19.82 -1.81
C ALA A 273 7.90 -20.45 -0.64
N GLY A 274 7.80 -21.79 -0.60
CA GLY A 274 7.19 -22.52 0.51
C GLY A 274 7.86 -22.24 1.85
N ASN A 275 9.19 -22.29 1.90
CA ASN A 275 9.96 -21.98 3.10
C ASN A 275 9.75 -20.52 3.56
N PHE A 276 9.68 -19.57 2.64
CA PHE A 276 9.41 -18.18 2.99
C PHE A 276 7.98 -17.98 3.51
N ILE A 277 6.98 -18.66 2.93
CA ILE A 277 5.60 -18.61 3.40
C ILE A 277 5.51 -19.13 4.83
N ILE A 278 6.15 -20.25 5.16
CA ILE A 278 6.18 -20.83 6.51
C ILE A 278 6.86 -19.87 7.50
N THR A 279 8.01 -19.31 7.13
CA THR A 279 8.71 -18.36 8.01
C THR A 279 7.90 -17.08 8.22
N LEU A 280 7.28 -16.54 7.18
CA LEU A 280 6.45 -15.34 7.24
C LEU A 280 5.09 -15.58 7.91
N ALA A 281 4.63 -16.82 8.04
CA ALA A 281 3.35 -17.13 8.67
C ALA A 281 3.24 -16.54 10.09
N TRP A 282 4.33 -16.51 10.85
CA TRP A 282 4.38 -15.92 12.20
C TRP A 282 4.10 -14.43 12.25
N ILE A 283 4.19 -13.73 11.13
CA ILE A 283 3.91 -12.29 11.05
C ILE A 283 2.40 -12.02 10.99
N CYS A 284 1.58 -12.96 10.48
CA CYS A 284 0.16 -12.76 10.21
C CYS A 284 -0.65 -12.18 11.38
N PRO A 285 -0.56 -12.68 12.64
CA PRO A 285 -1.35 -12.16 13.74
C PRO A 285 -1.09 -10.67 14.00
N PHE A 286 0.16 -10.26 13.93
CA PHE A 286 0.58 -8.88 14.18
C PHE A 286 0.29 -7.97 13.00
N LEU A 287 0.59 -8.43 11.78
CA LEU A 287 0.36 -7.70 10.54
C LEU A 287 -1.11 -7.31 10.38
N TYR A 288 -2.03 -8.25 10.64
CA TYR A 288 -3.47 -8.04 10.44
C TYR A 288 -4.10 -7.15 11.52
N VAL A 289 -3.51 -7.12 12.70
CA VAL A 289 -3.95 -6.22 13.78
C VAL A 289 -3.36 -4.82 13.61
N ASN A 290 -2.13 -4.68 13.13
CA ASN A 290 -1.42 -3.39 13.04
C ASN A 290 -2.16 -2.36 12.20
N GLY A 291 -2.76 -2.78 11.06
CA GLY A 291 -3.59 -1.89 10.24
C GLY A 291 -4.74 -1.27 11.01
N SER A 292 -5.44 -2.09 11.81
CA SER A 292 -6.55 -1.64 12.65
C SER A 292 -6.08 -0.75 13.82
N LEU A 293 -4.97 -1.09 14.48
CA LEU A 293 -4.39 -0.29 15.56
C LEU A 293 -3.99 1.12 15.08
N LEU A 294 -3.31 1.21 13.94
CA LEU A 294 -2.91 2.47 13.34
C LEU A 294 -4.13 3.31 12.89
N SER A 295 -5.15 2.66 12.32
CA SER A 295 -6.40 3.34 11.95
C SER A 295 -7.11 3.94 13.16
N VAL A 296 -7.11 3.25 14.29
CA VAL A 296 -7.68 3.74 15.54
C VAL A 296 -6.90 4.97 16.05
N LEU A 297 -5.56 4.90 16.07
CA LEU A 297 -4.73 6.05 16.46
C LEU A 297 -4.99 7.27 15.57
N ASN A 298 -5.13 7.05 14.26
CA ASN A 298 -5.47 8.11 13.32
C ASN A 298 -6.89 8.65 13.58
N GLY A 299 -7.85 7.79 13.97
CA GLY A 299 -9.20 8.18 14.36
C GLY A 299 -9.24 9.05 15.61
N PHE A 300 -8.34 8.83 16.57
CA PHE A 300 -8.11 9.70 17.72
C PHE A 300 -7.36 11.02 17.38
N GLY A 301 -7.02 11.25 16.13
CA GLY A 301 -6.25 12.42 15.69
C GLY A 301 -4.75 12.34 16.03
N LYS A 302 -4.26 11.20 16.53
CA LYS A 302 -2.85 10.99 16.91
C LYS A 302 -2.02 10.54 15.69
N THR A 303 -2.14 11.27 14.58
CA THR A 303 -1.48 10.93 13.31
C THR A 303 0.05 10.99 13.41
N THR A 304 0.59 11.95 14.15
CA THR A 304 2.05 12.06 14.40
C THR A 304 2.57 10.85 15.17
N THR A 305 1.84 10.38 16.18
CA THR A 305 2.21 9.18 16.95
C THR A 305 2.17 7.93 16.06
N SER A 306 1.13 7.78 15.24
CA SER A 306 1.01 6.71 14.24
C SER A 306 2.21 6.73 13.28
N PHE A 307 2.60 7.91 12.79
CA PHE A 307 3.78 8.08 11.95
C PHE A 307 5.06 7.64 12.65
N THR A 308 5.30 8.13 13.88
CA THR A 308 6.50 7.78 14.65
C THR A 308 6.61 6.26 14.87
N ILE A 309 5.51 5.58 15.18
CA ILE A 309 5.48 4.13 15.36
C ILE A 309 5.82 3.42 14.04
N ASN A 310 5.27 3.87 12.91
CA ASN A 310 5.62 3.33 11.60
C ASN A 310 7.10 3.54 11.26
N MET A 311 7.65 4.72 11.60
CA MET A 311 9.09 5.02 11.42
C MET A 311 9.97 4.09 12.24
N VAL A 312 9.60 3.80 13.49
CA VAL A 312 10.33 2.82 14.33
C VAL A 312 10.30 1.42 13.69
N GLY A 313 9.12 0.98 13.24
CA GLY A 313 9.00 -0.30 12.54
C GLY A 313 9.87 -0.37 11.28
N LEU A 314 9.86 0.69 10.47
CA LEU A 314 10.66 0.76 9.26
C LEU A 314 12.17 0.86 9.54
N ALA A 315 12.56 1.58 10.59
CA ALA A 315 13.96 1.65 11.03
C ALA A 315 14.49 0.25 11.46
N ILE A 316 13.68 -0.54 12.15
CA ILE A 316 14.02 -1.93 12.49
C ILE A 316 14.23 -2.77 11.21
N ARG A 317 13.33 -2.63 10.22
CA ARG A 317 13.44 -3.35 8.93
C ARG A 317 14.69 -2.94 8.18
N ILE A 318 14.96 -1.65 8.02
CA ILE A 318 16.16 -1.13 7.36
C ILE A 318 17.41 -1.60 8.12
N GLY A 319 17.40 -1.54 9.45
CA GLY A 319 18.48 -2.08 10.27
C GLY A 319 18.75 -3.55 10.00
N SER A 320 17.69 -4.37 9.87
CA SER A 320 17.84 -5.78 9.52
C SER A 320 18.43 -5.99 8.13
N VAL A 321 18.14 -5.12 7.16
CA VAL A 321 18.72 -5.18 5.81
C VAL A 321 20.24 -4.99 5.88
N PHE A 322 20.72 -3.97 6.58
CA PHE A 322 22.15 -3.66 6.60
C PHE A 322 22.98 -4.53 7.55
N PHE A 323 22.39 -4.98 8.68
CA PHE A 323 23.13 -5.71 9.71
C PHE A 323 22.82 -7.21 9.71
N ALA A 324 21.57 -7.62 9.46
CA ALA A 324 21.21 -9.03 9.57
C ALA A 324 21.36 -9.78 8.23
N ILE A 325 21.07 -9.18 7.08
CA ILE A 325 21.24 -9.83 5.78
C ILE A 325 22.69 -10.25 5.52
N PRO A 326 23.72 -9.41 5.74
CA PRO A 326 25.11 -9.82 5.48
C PRO A 326 25.58 -11.02 6.33
N VAL A 327 24.94 -11.29 7.47
CA VAL A 327 25.31 -12.37 8.40
C VAL A 327 24.45 -13.61 8.21
N PHE A 328 23.14 -13.45 8.05
CA PHE A 328 22.15 -14.54 8.03
C PHE A 328 21.44 -14.69 6.68
N GLY A 329 21.87 -13.94 5.66
CA GLY A 329 21.19 -13.92 4.37
C GLY A 329 19.76 -13.40 4.49
N ILE A 330 18.88 -13.85 3.58
CA ILE A 330 17.48 -13.41 3.52
C ILE A 330 16.70 -13.74 4.81
N GLN A 331 17.09 -14.77 5.56
CA GLN A 331 16.46 -15.11 6.83
C GLN A 331 16.57 -13.99 7.86
N GLY A 332 17.69 -13.25 7.87
CA GLY A 332 17.86 -12.08 8.72
C GLY A 332 16.83 -10.99 8.46
N TYR A 333 16.47 -10.78 7.20
CA TYR A 333 15.38 -9.87 6.83
C TYR A 333 13.99 -10.37 7.24
N LEU A 334 13.70 -11.66 7.08
CA LEU A 334 12.43 -12.26 7.49
C LEU A 334 12.20 -12.10 9.01
N TRP A 335 13.22 -12.33 9.81
CA TRP A 335 13.18 -12.07 11.26
C TRP A 335 13.05 -10.57 11.56
N GLY A 336 13.73 -9.71 10.80
CA GLY A 336 13.58 -8.26 10.89
C GLY A 336 12.15 -7.78 10.64
N LEU A 337 11.46 -8.37 9.65
CA LEU A 337 10.05 -8.13 9.39
C LEU A 337 9.19 -8.52 10.61
N LEU A 338 9.41 -9.69 11.19
CA LEU A 338 8.67 -10.16 12.37
C LEU A 338 8.86 -9.22 13.56
N ILE A 339 10.10 -8.88 13.88
CA ILE A 339 10.45 -7.97 15.00
C ILE A 339 9.81 -6.59 14.77
N SER A 340 9.86 -6.08 13.53
CA SER A 340 9.23 -4.81 13.17
C SER A 340 7.72 -4.82 13.42
N GLN A 341 7.01 -5.87 12.97
CA GLN A 341 5.57 -5.97 13.17
C GLN A 341 5.18 -6.12 14.64
N LEU A 342 5.97 -6.88 15.41
CA LEU A 342 5.83 -6.99 16.87
C LEU A 342 6.02 -5.63 17.56
N ALA A 343 7.09 -4.90 17.23
CA ALA A 343 7.38 -3.59 17.80
C ALA A 343 6.24 -2.60 17.53
N VAL A 344 5.75 -2.53 16.30
CA VAL A 344 4.60 -1.69 15.92
C VAL A 344 3.36 -2.08 16.73
N SER A 345 3.06 -3.37 16.85
CA SER A 345 1.90 -3.87 17.61
C SER A 345 1.98 -3.50 19.09
N ILE A 346 3.15 -3.68 19.71
CA ILE A 346 3.37 -3.35 21.12
C ILE A 346 3.27 -1.83 21.35
N CYS A 347 3.95 -1.03 20.54
CA CYS A 347 3.93 0.44 20.65
C CYS A 347 2.50 0.99 20.49
N CYS A 348 1.76 0.54 19.47
CA CYS A 348 0.36 0.93 19.26
C CYS A 348 -0.51 0.54 20.46
N SER A 349 -0.37 -0.68 20.98
CA SER A 349 -1.17 -1.19 22.10
C SER A 349 -0.91 -0.39 23.38
N VAL A 350 0.34 -0.04 23.66
CA VAL A 350 0.71 0.79 24.82
C VAL A 350 0.09 2.18 24.72
N VAL A 351 0.23 2.83 23.56
CA VAL A 351 -0.34 4.18 23.35
C VAL A 351 -1.87 4.14 23.44
N LEU A 352 -2.52 3.17 22.84
CA LEU A 352 -3.98 3.04 22.90
C LEU A 352 -4.48 2.77 24.31
N LYS A 353 -3.78 1.95 25.10
CA LYS A 353 -4.12 1.71 26.51
C LYS A 353 -4.10 3.03 27.29
N HIS A 354 -3.09 3.87 27.10
CA HIS A 354 -3.02 5.20 27.72
C HIS A 354 -4.16 6.12 27.30
N LEU A 355 -4.51 6.14 25.99
CA LEU A 355 -5.58 6.99 25.45
C LEU A 355 -6.99 6.59 25.91
N ILE A 356 -7.21 5.31 26.22
CA ILE A 356 -8.51 4.80 26.64
C ILE A 356 -8.66 4.87 28.18
N SER A 357 -7.55 4.91 28.92
CA SER A 357 -7.54 5.03 30.38
C SER A 357 -7.54 6.49 30.88
N ALA A 358 -7.19 7.43 30.01
CA ALA A 358 -7.28 8.89 30.26
C ALA A 358 -8.65 9.42 29.85
#